data_12994740786713381e5feb401762d235
#
_entry.id   12994740786713381e5feb401762d235
#
_cell.length_a   1.000
_cell.length_b   1.000
_cell.length_c   1.000
_cell.angle_alpha   90.00
_cell.angle_beta   90.00
_cell.angle_gamma   90.00
#
_symmetry.space_group_name_H-M   'P 1'
#
loop_
_entity.id
_entity.type
_entity.pdbx_description
1 polymer ?
#
loop_
_entity_poly.entity_id
_entity_poly.type
_entity_poly.pdbx_seq_one_letter_code
_entity_poly.pdbx_strand_id
1 'polypeptide(L)'
;VVIPSDYLPTLPEALDIDAIYNEVHVDPVEAIPGSGSGEGTPGSCGYTFQLEDARKQLQDANYGDIITIPMEYIMPEKLDSNGTFRAALGSYATPVSSNEAYNQNLESLCAKLNGNVLEAGQTFSFDTAVGSRKEADGYLMAPAHGDQCIETEVGGGSDQVATTLYVAAMTSGMAIVEHSAAPHVCPYTTKGTEVTVSDWRDLKFRNSLDCKVLIRAKVADGQVIVRLLSEKEVDYEIKLDVQQLSTTQPGTVNVDK
;
A
#
# COMPACT_ATOMS: atom_id res chain seq x y z
N VAL A 1 -17.13 -14.00 -4.36
CA VAL A 1 -17.84 -15.29 -4.19
C VAL A 1 -18.92 -15.35 -5.24
N VAL A 2 -18.91 -16.37 -6.10
CA VAL A 2 -20.01 -16.61 -7.07
C VAL A 2 -21.05 -17.45 -6.37
N ILE A 3 -22.25 -16.92 -6.24
CA ILE A 3 -23.36 -17.56 -5.55
C ILE A 3 -24.18 -18.37 -6.55
N PRO A 4 -24.33 -19.70 -6.41
CA PRO A 4 -25.14 -20.51 -7.29
C PRO A 4 -26.63 -20.16 -7.18
N SER A 5 -27.38 -20.23 -8.31
CA SER A 5 -28.79 -19.83 -8.40
C SER A 5 -29.77 -20.61 -7.50
N ASP A 6 -29.40 -21.80 -7.07
CA ASP A 6 -30.17 -22.68 -6.21
C ASP A 6 -30.06 -22.32 -4.71
N TYR A 7 -29.17 -21.37 -4.37
CA TYR A 7 -28.98 -20.90 -2.99
C TYR A 7 -29.67 -19.55 -2.68
N LEU A 8 -30.33 -18.93 -3.65
CA LEU A 8 -30.93 -17.58 -3.50
C LEU A 8 -31.89 -17.37 -2.30
N PRO A 9 -32.68 -18.36 -1.83
CA PRO A 9 -33.52 -18.16 -0.65
C PRO A 9 -32.79 -18.25 0.68
N THR A 10 -31.55 -18.80 0.71
CA THR A 10 -30.80 -19.12 1.93
C THR A 10 -29.47 -18.40 2.02
N LEU A 11 -29.21 -17.43 1.16
CA LEU A 11 -27.93 -16.76 1.01
C LEU A 11 -27.41 -16.09 2.30
N PRO A 12 -28.22 -15.36 3.07
CA PRO A 12 -27.82 -14.82 4.35
C PRO A 12 -27.50 -15.90 5.40
N GLU A 13 -28.11 -17.10 5.26
CA GLU A 13 -27.89 -18.23 6.16
C GLU A 13 -26.67 -19.08 5.74
N ALA A 14 -26.35 -19.11 4.44
CA ALA A 14 -25.23 -19.90 3.90
C ALA A 14 -23.87 -19.18 4.00
N LEU A 15 -23.84 -17.85 4.06
CA LEU A 15 -22.64 -17.05 4.23
C LEU A 15 -22.67 -16.40 5.61
N ASP A 16 -22.01 -17.03 6.57
CA ASP A 16 -21.89 -16.52 7.93
C ASP A 16 -20.87 -15.37 7.95
N ILE A 17 -21.36 -14.15 7.72
CA ILE A 17 -20.52 -12.95 7.71
C ILE A 17 -19.90 -12.66 9.08
N ASP A 18 -20.55 -13.10 10.15
CA ASP A 18 -20.02 -12.97 11.50
C ASP A 18 -18.83 -13.92 11.73
N ALA A 19 -18.91 -15.14 11.20
CA ALA A 19 -17.78 -16.07 11.21
C ALA A 19 -16.61 -15.51 10.40
N ILE A 20 -16.87 -14.97 9.20
CA ILE A 20 -15.84 -14.33 8.36
C ILE A 20 -15.24 -13.11 9.09
N TYR A 21 -16.08 -12.28 9.74
CA TYR A 21 -15.57 -11.14 10.51
C TYR A 21 -14.62 -11.61 11.62
N ASN A 22 -15.00 -12.62 12.38
CA ASN A 22 -14.19 -13.15 13.48
C ASN A 22 -12.90 -13.82 13.00
N GLU A 23 -12.87 -14.35 11.79
CA GLU A 23 -11.68 -14.96 11.18
C GLU A 23 -10.69 -13.91 10.67
N VAL A 24 -11.18 -12.79 10.10
CA VAL A 24 -10.34 -11.77 9.47
C VAL A 24 -10.07 -10.56 10.36
N HIS A 25 -10.87 -10.34 11.42
CA HIS A 25 -10.65 -9.26 12.37
C HIS A 25 -9.40 -9.53 13.21
N VAL A 26 -8.48 -8.58 13.23
CA VAL A 26 -7.26 -8.63 14.05
C VAL A 26 -7.14 -7.35 14.84
N ASP A 27 -7.06 -7.48 16.15
CA ASP A 27 -6.80 -6.35 17.03
C ASP A 27 -5.39 -5.77 16.84
N PRO A 28 -5.20 -4.45 16.97
CA PRO A 28 -3.88 -3.86 16.93
C PRO A 28 -3.05 -4.29 18.16
N VAL A 29 -1.76 -4.47 17.95
CA VAL A 29 -0.81 -4.73 19.05
C VAL A 29 -0.05 -3.45 19.36
N GLU A 30 -0.07 -3.03 20.62
CA GLU A 30 0.65 -1.85 21.08
C GLU A 30 2.17 -2.04 21.05
N ALA A 31 2.90 -0.98 20.73
CA ALA A 31 4.35 -0.99 20.87
C ALA A 31 4.74 -1.08 22.35
N ILE A 32 5.71 -1.92 22.65
CA ILE A 32 6.27 -2.08 24.01
C ILE A 32 7.61 -1.36 24.06
N PRO A 33 7.77 -0.31 24.89
CA PRO A 33 9.05 0.35 25.08
C PRO A 33 10.12 -0.62 25.59
N GLY A 34 11.34 -0.51 25.06
CA GLY A 34 12.48 -1.25 25.57
C GLY A 34 12.80 -0.87 27.02
N SER A 35 13.25 -1.83 27.81
CA SER A 35 13.72 -1.60 29.16
C SER A 35 15.24 -1.70 29.23
N GLY A 36 15.91 -0.70 29.78
CA GLY A 36 17.38 -0.65 29.89
C GLY A 36 18.03 -0.48 28.51
N SER A 37 18.97 -1.34 28.14
CA SER A 37 19.68 -1.35 26.85
C SER A 37 18.97 -2.23 25.80
N GLY A 38 17.80 -2.76 26.11
CA GLY A 38 17.02 -3.61 25.19
C GLY A 38 16.19 -2.77 24.21
N GLU A 39 16.12 -3.19 22.94
CA GLU A 39 15.22 -2.61 21.96
C GLU A 39 13.77 -2.94 22.31
N GLY A 40 12.86 -1.95 22.16
CA GLY A 40 11.43 -2.19 22.33
C GLY A 40 10.83 -2.96 21.15
N THR A 41 9.65 -3.50 21.36
CA THR A 41 8.88 -4.16 20.28
C THR A 41 7.97 -3.14 19.60
N PRO A 42 8.04 -2.97 18.28
CA PRO A 42 7.13 -2.07 17.57
C PRO A 42 5.70 -2.60 17.62
N GLY A 43 4.73 -1.68 17.66
CA GLY A 43 3.33 -2.03 17.53
C GLY A 43 2.99 -2.54 16.14
N SER A 44 1.92 -3.31 16.03
CA SER A 44 1.35 -3.73 14.74
C SER A 44 -0.10 -3.32 14.65
N CYS A 45 -0.54 -2.96 13.43
CA CYS A 45 -1.95 -2.67 13.22
C CYS A 45 -2.78 -3.94 13.23
N GLY A 46 -4.00 -3.77 13.71
CA GLY A 46 -5.08 -4.66 13.42
C GLY A 46 -5.77 -4.33 12.10
N TYR A 47 -6.74 -5.12 11.72
CA TYR A 47 -7.63 -4.86 10.59
C TYR A 47 -9.02 -5.39 10.87
N THR A 48 -9.99 -4.74 10.25
CA THR A 48 -11.41 -5.05 10.39
C THR A 48 -12.15 -4.64 9.12
N PHE A 49 -13.44 -4.88 9.08
CA PHE A 49 -14.34 -4.26 8.12
C PHE A 49 -15.66 -3.86 8.82
N GLN A 50 -16.44 -2.99 8.19
CA GLN A 50 -17.72 -2.54 8.72
C GLN A 50 -18.76 -3.66 8.60
N LEU A 51 -19.00 -4.38 9.67
CA LEU A 51 -19.84 -5.58 9.70
C LEU A 51 -21.28 -5.29 9.26
N GLU A 52 -21.86 -4.16 9.70
CA GLU A 52 -23.23 -3.79 9.34
C GLU A 52 -23.36 -3.44 7.85
N ASP A 53 -22.35 -2.77 7.26
CA ASP A 53 -22.31 -2.47 5.85
C ASP A 53 -22.15 -3.74 4.99
N ALA A 54 -21.33 -4.67 5.47
CA ALA A 54 -21.17 -5.97 4.85
C ALA A 54 -22.47 -6.79 4.86
N ARG A 55 -23.18 -6.80 5.99
CA ARG A 55 -24.49 -7.45 6.11
C ARG A 55 -25.50 -6.84 5.16
N LYS A 56 -25.54 -5.51 5.06
CA LYS A 56 -26.44 -4.81 4.15
C LYS A 56 -26.12 -5.12 2.68
N GLN A 57 -24.86 -5.07 2.28
CA GLN A 57 -24.46 -5.43 0.92
C GLN A 57 -24.85 -6.87 0.56
N LEU A 58 -24.72 -7.81 1.49
CA LEU A 58 -25.16 -9.19 1.30
C LEU A 58 -26.67 -9.34 1.16
N GLN A 59 -27.45 -8.57 1.95
CA GLN A 59 -28.92 -8.59 1.86
C GLN A 59 -29.43 -8.01 0.55
N ASP A 60 -28.76 -6.99 0.03
CA ASP A 60 -29.14 -6.29 -1.22
C ASP A 60 -28.59 -6.99 -2.48
N ALA A 61 -27.76 -8.03 -2.33
CA ALA A 61 -27.09 -8.70 -3.44
C ALA A 61 -28.02 -9.63 -4.23
N ASN A 62 -27.80 -9.66 -5.55
CA ASN A 62 -28.47 -10.57 -6.47
C ASN A 62 -27.52 -11.67 -6.95
N TYR A 63 -28.10 -12.70 -7.55
CA TYR A 63 -27.31 -13.77 -8.16
C TYR A 63 -26.34 -13.25 -9.21
N GLY A 64 -25.05 -13.60 -9.04
CA GLY A 64 -23.97 -13.18 -9.93
C GLY A 64 -23.28 -11.86 -9.54
N ASP A 65 -23.75 -11.17 -8.51
CA ASP A 65 -23.10 -9.97 -8.01
C ASP A 65 -21.76 -10.30 -7.35
N ILE A 66 -20.78 -9.41 -7.52
CA ILE A 66 -19.51 -9.45 -6.81
C ILE A 66 -19.56 -8.39 -5.71
N ILE A 67 -19.55 -8.84 -4.46
CA ILE A 67 -19.52 -7.96 -3.30
C ILE A 67 -18.07 -7.75 -2.88
N THR A 68 -17.65 -6.50 -2.83
CA THR A 68 -16.34 -6.11 -2.32
C THR A 68 -16.51 -5.40 -1.00
N ILE A 69 -16.01 -6.01 0.07
CA ILE A 69 -16.03 -5.44 1.42
C ILE A 69 -14.67 -4.79 1.67
N PRO A 70 -14.60 -3.45 1.81
CA PRO A 70 -13.34 -2.78 2.08
C PRO A 70 -12.85 -3.12 3.48
N MET A 71 -11.56 -3.46 3.59
CA MET A 71 -10.90 -3.67 4.88
C MET A 71 -10.39 -2.33 5.42
N GLU A 72 -10.58 -2.13 6.72
CA GLU A 72 -10.09 -0.97 7.46
C GLU A 72 -8.96 -1.40 8.40
N TYR A 73 -7.97 -0.52 8.58
CA TYR A 73 -6.88 -0.76 9.51
C TYR A 73 -7.21 -0.16 10.88
N ILE A 74 -7.05 -0.97 11.93
CA ILE A 74 -7.11 -0.49 13.31
C ILE A 74 -5.69 -0.15 13.74
N MET A 75 -5.46 1.11 14.09
CA MET A 75 -4.14 1.58 14.50
C MET A 75 -3.95 1.40 16.01
N PRO A 76 -2.78 0.90 16.48
CA PRO A 76 -2.45 0.92 17.89
C PRO A 76 -2.19 2.36 18.35
N GLU A 77 -2.45 2.66 19.62
CA GLU A 77 -2.16 3.97 20.21
C GLU A 77 -0.66 4.30 20.21
N LYS A 78 0.16 3.26 20.37
CA LYS A 78 1.64 3.36 20.38
C LYS A 78 2.22 2.59 19.21
N LEU A 79 2.68 3.30 18.20
CA LEU A 79 3.18 2.72 16.95
C LEU A 79 4.69 2.52 16.93
N ASP A 80 5.45 3.31 17.67
CA ASP A 80 6.89 3.15 17.83
C ASP A 80 7.24 2.82 19.28
N SER A 81 8.33 2.07 19.47
CA SER A 81 8.79 1.61 20.77
C SER A 81 9.22 2.76 21.71
N ASN A 82 9.45 3.96 21.18
CA ASN A 82 9.85 5.14 21.95
C ASN A 82 8.69 6.09 22.23
N GLY A 83 7.51 5.87 21.63
CA GLY A 83 6.32 6.71 21.77
C GLY A 83 6.47 8.12 21.20
N THR A 84 7.43 8.33 20.29
CA THR A 84 7.67 9.63 19.65
C THR A 84 6.63 9.90 18.56
N PHE A 85 6.36 8.89 17.71
CA PHE A 85 5.39 8.98 16.61
C PHE A 85 4.08 8.36 17.05
N ARG A 86 3.09 9.21 17.34
CA ARG A 86 1.85 8.83 18.03
C ARG A 86 0.63 8.79 17.12
N ALA A 87 0.69 9.50 16.00
CA ALA A 87 -0.43 9.64 15.10
C ALA A 87 -0.16 8.99 13.75
N ALA A 88 -1.11 8.22 13.26
CA ALA A 88 -1.10 7.74 11.88
C ALA A 88 -1.67 8.82 10.98
N LEU A 89 -0.93 9.19 9.94
CA LEU A 89 -1.36 10.17 8.95
C LEU A 89 -2.12 9.51 7.80
N GLY A 90 -1.56 8.42 7.29
CA GLY A 90 -2.13 7.69 6.18
C GLY A 90 -1.39 6.38 5.95
N SER A 91 -2.06 5.47 5.26
CA SER A 91 -1.48 4.16 4.92
C SER A 91 -2.02 3.69 3.57
N TYR A 92 -1.24 2.85 2.92
CA TYR A 92 -1.68 2.12 1.75
C TYR A 92 -1.05 0.74 1.71
N ALA A 93 -1.77 -0.22 1.12
CA ALA A 93 -1.29 -1.58 0.97
C ALA A 93 -1.58 -2.10 -0.44
N THR A 94 -0.64 -2.88 -0.98
CA THR A 94 -0.78 -3.52 -2.29
C THR A 94 -0.43 -5.00 -2.19
N PRO A 95 -1.15 -5.90 -2.89
CA PRO A 95 -0.93 -7.34 -2.79
C PRO A 95 0.42 -7.74 -3.38
N VAL A 96 1.11 -8.71 -2.74
CA VAL A 96 2.33 -9.28 -3.29
C VAL A 96 2.04 -10.19 -4.49
N SER A 97 3.09 -10.51 -5.27
CA SER A 97 3.02 -11.41 -6.41
C SER A 97 3.17 -12.88 -5.97
N SER A 98 2.84 -13.81 -6.87
CA SER A 98 3.23 -15.23 -6.73
C SER A 98 4.70 -15.47 -7.10
N ASN A 99 5.43 -14.47 -7.60
CA ASN A 99 6.84 -14.57 -7.98
C ASN A 99 7.72 -14.29 -6.76
N GLU A 100 8.49 -15.29 -6.34
CA GLU A 100 9.32 -15.24 -5.15
C GLU A 100 10.46 -14.21 -5.26
N ALA A 101 11.15 -14.14 -6.40
CA ALA A 101 12.22 -13.15 -6.63
C ALA A 101 11.69 -11.71 -6.57
N TYR A 102 10.49 -11.50 -7.12
CA TYR A 102 9.79 -10.23 -7.03
C TYR A 102 9.52 -9.85 -5.57
N ASN A 103 8.99 -10.78 -4.78
CA ASN A 103 8.66 -10.54 -3.37
C ASN A 103 9.91 -10.27 -2.52
N GLN A 104 11.02 -10.95 -2.77
CA GLN A 104 12.31 -10.66 -2.11
C GLN A 104 12.80 -9.23 -2.41
N ASN A 105 12.63 -8.76 -3.65
CA ASN A 105 12.90 -7.37 -3.98
C ASN A 105 12.01 -6.40 -3.22
N LEU A 106 10.69 -6.70 -3.10
CA LEU A 106 9.76 -5.89 -2.31
C LEU A 106 10.19 -5.79 -0.84
N GLU A 107 10.60 -6.90 -0.24
CA GLU A 107 11.11 -6.94 1.14
C GLU A 107 12.36 -6.07 1.30
N SER A 108 13.32 -6.19 0.37
CA SER A 108 14.55 -5.41 0.37
C SER A 108 14.29 -3.91 0.25
N LEU A 109 13.38 -3.51 -0.63
CA LEU A 109 12.94 -2.12 -0.81
C LEU A 109 12.25 -1.59 0.44
N CYS A 110 11.30 -2.36 0.99
CA CYS A 110 10.61 -1.98 2.22
C CYS A 110 11.57 -1.83 3.39
N ALA A 111 12.56 -2.71 3.53
CA ALA A 111 13.57 -2.61 4.59
C ALA A 111 14.37 -1.30 4.50
N LYS A 112 14.72 -0.84 3.30
CA LYS A 112 15.44 0.43 3.09
C LYS A 112 14.55 1.66 3.33
N LEU A 113 13.25 1.57 3.06
CA LEU A 113 12.29 2.64 3.34
C LEU A 113 11.91 2.73 4.82
N ASN A 114 11.86 1.60 5.50
CA ASN A 114 11.40 1.52 6.87
C ASN A 114 12.32 2.27 7.83
N GLY A 115 11.77 3.16 8.63
CA GLY A 115 12.53 3.92 9.63
C GLY A 115 13.06 5.26 9.14
N ASN A 116 12.83 5.66 7.88
CA ASN A 116 13.18 6.99 7.41
C ASN A 116 12.35 8.05 8.13
N VAL A 117 13.01 9.05 8.70
CA VAL A 117 12.39 10.18 9.39
C VAL A 117 12.61 11.44 8.56
N LEU A 118 11.53 12.17 8.31
CA LEU A 118 11.56 13.45 7.63
C LEU A 118 11.33 14.58 8.64
N GLU A 119 12.26 15.51 8.71
CA GLU A 119 12.07 16.77 9.44
C GLU A 119 10.95 17.62 8.79
N ALA A 120 10.41 18.59 9.54
CA ALA A 120 9.44 19.55 9.01
C ALA A 120 9.98 20.25 7.75
N GLY A 121 9.22 20.22 6.66
CA GLY A 121 9.60 20.81 5.37
C GLY A 121 10.65 20.03 4.56
N GLN A 122 11.17 18.91 5.08
CA GLN A 122 12.16 18.09 4.37
C GLN A 122 11.52 17.36 3.19
N THR A 123 12.26 17.28 2.08
CA THR A 123 11.89 16.50 0.90
C THR A 123 12.50 15.11 0.99
N PHE A 124 11.67 14.10 0.82
CA PHE A 124 12.04 12.70 0.64
C PHE A 124 12.29 12.40 -0.83
N SER A 125 13.26 11.53 -1.12
CA SER A 125 13.52 10.96 -2.44
C SER A 125 13.57 9.44 -2.32
N PHE A 126 12.78 8.76 -3.11
CA PHE A 126 12.74 7.29 -3.13
C PHE A 126 14.09 6.73 -3.54
N ASP A 127 14.66 7.22 -4.64
CA ASP A 127 15.95 6.73 -5.14
C ASP A 127 17.10 6.97 -4.15
N THR A 128 17.08 8.10 -3.45
CA THR A 128 18.08 8.35 -2.39
C THR A 128 17.93 7.37 -1.23
N ALA A 129 16.70 7.04 -0.84
CA ALA A 129 16.45 6.15 0.29
C ALA A 129 16.76 4.68 -0.04
N VAL A 130 16.36 4.21 -1.23
CA VAL A 130 16.57 2.80 -1.63
C VAL A 130 17.96 2.55 -2.20
N GLY A 131 18.59 3.58 -2.77
CA GLY A 131 19.90 3.49 -3.40
C GLY A 131 19.89 2.63 -4.67
N SER A 132 21.06 2.08 -4.98
CA SER A 132 21.23 1.18 -6.14
C SER A 132 20.41 -0.09 -6.02
N ARG A 133 19.84 -0.54 -7.14
CA ARG A 133 18.99 -1.74 -7.26
C ARG A 133 19.65 -2.77 -8.18
N LYS A 134 20.93 -3.10 -7.91
CA LYS A 134 21.73 -4.04 -8.71
C LYS A 134 21.83 -5.41 -8.04
N GLU A 135 22.23 -6.43 -8.79
CA GLU A 135 22.51 -7.77 -8.24
C GLU A 135 23.54 -7.74 -7.12
N ALA A 136 24.56 -6.88 -7.22
CA ALA A 136 25.57 -6.70 -6.19
C ALA A 136 24.99 -6.18 -4.85
N ASP A 137 23.81 -5.57 -4.87
CA ASP A 137 23.09 -5.06 -3.72
C ASP A 137 22.03 -6.07 -3.20
N GLY A 138 22.01 -7.28 -3.77
CA GLY A 138 21.10 -8.36 -3.39
C GLY A 138 19.75 -8.36 -4.11
N TYR A 139 19.57 -7.52 -5.13
CA TYR A 139 18.34 -7.55 -5.93
C TYR A 139 18.36 -8.65 -6.98
N LEU A 140 17.19 -9.23 -7.21
CA LEU A 140 16.99 -10.35 -8.12
C LEU A 140 16.33 -9.90 -9.42
N MET A 141 16.57 -10.68 -10.48
CA MET A 141 15.83 -10.54 -11.74
C MET A 141 14.35 -10.87 -11.50
N ALA A 142 13.48 -9.93 -11.78
CA ALA A 142 12.03 -10.07 -11.57
C ALA A 142 11.25 -9.24 -12.60
N PRO A 143 9.95 -9.52 -12.81
CA PRO A 143 9.11 -8.73 -13.70
C PRO A 143 9.09 -7.25 -13.32
N ALA A 144 9.19 -6.38 -14.32
CA ALA A 144 9.11 -4.93 -14.19
C ALA A 144 8.27 -4.35 -15.33
N HIS A 145 7.75 -3.13 -15.13
CA HIS A 145 6.99 -2.43 -16.16
C HIS A 145 7.92 -1.61 -17.04
N GLY A 146 8.33 -2.16 -18.19
CA GLY A 146 9.01 -1.41 -19.23
C GLY A 146 8.08 -0.43 -19.98
N ASP A 147 8.64 0.43 -20.81
CA ASP A 147 7.86 1.46 -21.53
C ASP A 147 6.82 0.88 -22.51
N GLN A 148 7.01 -0.35 -22.99
CA GLN A 148 6.12 -0.99 -23.99
C GLN A 148 5.52 -2.30 -23.55
N CYS A 149 6.11 -3.00 -22.58
CA CYS A 149 5.65 -4.30 -22.11
C CYS A 149 6.19 -4.61 -20.70
N ILE A 150 5.75 -5.73 -20.14
CA ILE A 150 6.38 -6.28 -18.94
C ILE A 150 7.70 -6.93 -19.37
N GLU A 151 8.79 -6.46 -18.80
CA GLU A 151 10.15 -6.96 -19.01
C GLU A 151 10.65 -7.63 -17.73
N THR A 152 11.77 -8.29 -17.77
CA THR A 152 12.44 -8.85 -16.60
C THR A 152 13.74 -8.08 -16.39
N GLU A 153 13.85 -7.45 -15.23
CA GLU A 153 15.04 -6.68 -14.86
C GLU A 153 15.44 -6.90 -13.40
N VAL A 154 16.65 -6.53 -13.06
CA VAL A 154 17.15 -6.56 -11.67
C VAL A 154 16.44 -5.48 -10.88
N GLY A 155 15.88 -5.83 -9.72
CA GLY A 155 15.14 -4.89 -8.89
C GLY A 155 13.68 -4.68 -9.32
N GLY A 156 13.14 -5.57 -10.18
CA GLY A 156 11.70 -5.58 -10.49
C GLY A 156 10.87 -5.61 -9.20
N GLY A 157 9.80 -4.79 -9.17
CA GLY A 157 8.98 -4.53 -7.98
C GLY A 157 9.13 -3.12 -7.42
N SER A 158 10.13 -2.33 -7.88
CA SER A 158 10.37 -0.97 -7.41
C SER A 158 9.16 -0.05 -7.63
N ASP A 159 8.49 -0.16 -8.78
CA ASP A 159 7.29 0.63 -9.11
C ASP A 159 6.14 0.34 -8.16
N GLN A 160 5.98 -0.91 -7.72
CA GLN A 160 4.93 -1.25 -6.76
C GLN A 160 5.19 -0.61 -5.40
N VAL A 161 6.42 -0.68 -4.88
CA VAL A 161 6.76 -0.07 -3.60
C VAL A 161 6.67 1.47 -3.68
N ALA A 162 7.14 2.06 -4.78
CA ALA A 162 7.01 3.50 -5.02
C ALA A 162 5.53 3.93 -5.11
N THR A 163 4.69 3.17 -5.83
CA THR A 163 3.24 3.41 -5.90
C THR A 163 2.58 3.33 -4.53
N THR A 164 2.92 2.30 -3.75
CA THR A 164 2.36 2.12 -2.39
C THR A 164 2.74 3.31 -1.50
N LEU A 165 3.99 3.74 -1.55
CA LEU A 165 4.48 4.92 -0.83
C LEU A 165 3.84 6.21 -1.32
N TYR A 166 3.65 6.37 -2.63
CA TYR A 166 3.01 7.56 -3.23
C TYR A 166 1.58 7.76 -2.73
N VAL A 167 0.77 6.69 -2.75
CA VAL A 167 -0.61 6.76 -2.26
C VAL A 167 -0.63 7.01 -0.76
N ALA A 168 0.23 6.35 0.02
CA ALA A 168 0.36 6.60 1.45
C ALA A 168 0.79 8.05 1.74
N ALA A 169 1.70 8.63 0.96
CA ALA A 169 2.13 10.02 1.09
C ALA A 169 0.99 11.01 0.76
N MET A 170 0.22 10.76 -0.31
CA MET A 170 -0.94 11.59 -0.66
C MET A 170 -2.01 11.58 0.44
N THR A 171 -2.38 10.40 0.93
CA THR A 171 -3.38 10.27 2.02
C THR A 171 -2.89 10.82 3.35
N SER A 172 -1.57 10.98 3.52
CA SER A 172 -0.94 11.62 4.67
C SER A 172 -0.80 13.14 4.55
N GLY A 173 -1.25 13.76 3.44
CA GLY A 173 -1.13 15.21 3.22
C GLY A 173 0.27 15.68 2.88
N MET A 174 1.14 14.81 2.43
CA MET A 174 2.48 15.20 1.94
C MET A 174 2.38 15.93 0.61
N ALA A 175 3.21 16.95 0.42
CA ALA A 175 3.26 17.67 -0.86
C ALA A 175 4.08 16.87 -1.87
N ILE A 176 3.46 16.35 -2.92
CA ILE A 176 4.15 15.66 -4.00
C ILE A 176 4.99 16.67 -4.79
N VAL A 177 6.28 16.39 -4.93
CA VAL A 177 7.28 17.25 -5.61
C VAL A 177 7.61 16.72 -6.99
N GLU A 178 7.78 15.38 -7.10
CA GLU A 178 8.12 14.71 -8.36
C GLU A 178 7.49 13.32 -8.35
N HIS A 179 6.83 12.96 -9.43
CA HIS A 179 6.41 11.60 -9.73
C HIS A 179 6.26 11.42 -11.23
N SER A 180 6.38 10.19 -11.70
CA SER A 180 6.11 9.80 -13.08
C SER A 180 5.01 8.76 -13.09
N ALA A 181 3.94 8.99 -13.86
CA ALA A 181 2.90 7.99 -14.04
C ALA A 181 3.46 6.76 -14.75
N ALA A 182 3.06 5.58 -14.31
CA ALA A 182 3.43 4.35 -15.00
C ALA A 182 2.80 4.31 -16.41
N PRO A 183 3.50 3.78 -17.41
CA PRO A 183 3.01 3.71 -18.79
C PRO A 183 1.84 2.72 -18.95
N HIS A 184 1.65 1.83 -18.00
CA HIS A 184 0.64 0.78 -18.02
C HIS A 184 -0.17 0.75 -16.74
N VAL A 185 -1.41 0.25 -16.84
CA VAL A 185 -2.28 0.01 -15.68
C VAL A 185 -1.70 -1.14 -14.85
N CYS A 186 -1.49 -0.88 -13.57
CA CYS A 186 -0.98 -1.87 -12.63
C CYS A 186 -2.13 -2.53 -11.86
N PRO A 187 -2.21 -3.87 -11.83
CA PRO A 187 -3.34 -4.57 -11.21
C PRO A 187 -3.38 -4.48 -9.67
N TYR A 188 -2.29 -4.03 -9.06
CA TYR A 188 -2.13 -3.96 -7.61
C TYR A 188 -2.61 -2.63 -6.99
N THR A 189 -3.02 -1.66 -7.80
CA THR A 189 -3.43 -0.33 -7.31
C THR A 189 -4.64 0.22 -8.07
N THR A 190 -5.22 1.30 -7.55
CA THR A 190 -6.28 2.05 -8.23
C THR A 190 -5.73 2.75 -9.47
N LYS A 191 -6.42 2.63 -10.62
CA LYS A 191 -6.02 3.32 -11.86
C LYS A 191 -5.87 4.82 -11.64
N GLY A 192 -4.75 5.38 -12.11
CA GLY A 192 -4.40 6.79 -11.97
C GLY A 192 -3.55 7.09 -10.74
N THR A 193 -3.21 6.09 -9.94
CA THR A 193 -2.27 6.23 -8.82
C THR A 193 -0.95 5.50 -9.05
N GLU A 194 -0.75 4.93 -10.23
CA GLU A 194 0.44 4.20 -10.61
C GLU A 194 1.63 5.13 -10.77
N VAL A 195 2.75 4.77 -10.15
CA VAL A 195 4.04 5.48 -10.26
C VAL A 195 5.10 4.53 -10.80
N THR A 196 5.94 5.04 -11.69
CA THR A 196 7.15 4.36 -12.16
C THR A 196 8.40 5.11 -11.70
N VAL A 197 9.42 4.36 -11.33
CA VAL A 197 10.74 4.85 -10.91
C VAL A 197 11.85 4.18 -11.70
N SER A 198 12.90 4.93 -12.03
CA SER A 198 14.06 4.46 -12.80
C SER A 198 15.26 5.35 -12.52
N ASP A 199 16.38 5.13 -13.16
CA ASP A 199 17.59 5.97 -12.99
C ASP A 199 17.36 7.47 -13.28
N TRP A 200 16.27 7.82 -13.97
CA TRP A 200 15.92 9.22 -14.35
C TRP A 200 14.49 9.61 -13.96
N ARG A 201 13.78 8.78 -13.23
CA ARG A 201 12.43 9.03 -12.72
C ARG A 201 12.41 8.71 -11.25
N ASP A 202 12.18 9.70 -10.41
CA ASP A 202 12.14 9.54 -8.96
C ASP A 202 10.73 9.84 -8.42
N LEU A 203 10.43 9.30 -7.24
CA LEU A 203 9.30 9.74 -6.44
C LEU A 203 9.83 10.64 -5.33
N LYS A 204 9.41 11.90 -5.34
CA LYS A 204 9.74 12.86 -4.29
C LYS A 204 8.50 13.48 -3.71
N PHE A 205 8.47 13.58 -2.39
CA PHE A 205 7.46 14.34 -1.68
C PHE A 205 8.08 15.09 -0.51
N ARG A 206 7.42 16.17 -0.09
CA ARG A 206 7.89 16.99 1.01
C ARG A 206 6.96 16.83 2.20
N ASN A 207 7.53 16.71 3.40
CA ASN A 207 6.80 16.78 4.64
C ASN A 207 6.15 18.19 4.78
N SER A 208 4.83 18.23 4.71
CA SER A 208 4.02 19.47 4.78
C SER A 208 3.68 19.88 6.20
N LEU A 209 4.00 19.04 7.20
CA LEU A 209 3.69 19.29 8.61
C LEU A 209 4.81 20.09 9.28
N ASP A 210 4.49 20.67 10.44
CA ASP A 210 5.41 21.37 11.33
C ASP A 210 6.10 20.46 12.36
N CYS A 211 6.07 19.13 12.13
CA CYS A 211 6.64 18.11 12.97
C CYS A 211 7.27 16.99 12.12
N LYS A 212 7.99 16.07 12.77
CA LYS A 212 8.62 14.94 12.08
C LYS A 212 7.59 13.93 11.60
N VAL A 213 7.91 13.31 10.48
CA VAL A 213 7.16 12.21 9.89
C VAL A 213 8.06 11.00 9.74
N LEU A 214 7.60 9.83 10.19
CA LEU A 214 8.28 8.55 10.09
C LEU A 214 7.61 7.71 9.01
N ILE A 215 8.41 7.14 8.11
CA ILE A 215 7.96 6.15 7.13
C ILE A 215 8.12 4.76 7.74
N ARG A 216 7.03 3.99 7.75
CA ARG A 216 7.03 2.57 8.06
C ARG A 216 6.67 1.79 6.81
N ALA A 217 7.52 0.85 6.43
CA ALA A 217 7.30 0.00 5.26
C ALA A 217 7.66 -1.45 5.61
N LYS A 218 6.82 -2.38 5.21
CA LYS A 218 7.06 -3.82 5.39
C LYS A 218 6.28 -4.63 4.36
N VAL A 219 6.74 -5.86 4.14
CA VAL A 219 5.95 -6.91 3.52
C VAL A 219 5.40 -7.81 4.64
N ALA A 220 4.10 -7.94 4.73
CA ALA A 220 3.43 -8.81 5.70
C ALA A 220 2.04 -9.21 5.18
N ASP A 221 1.57 -10.36 5.60
CA ASP A 221 0.22 -10.86 5.30
C ASP A 221 -0.13 -10.85 3.80
N GLY A 222 0.86 -11.15 2.96
CA GLY A 222 0.70 -11.14 1.51
C GLY A 222 0.57 -9.74 0.89
N GLN A 223 1.02 -8.70 1.59
CA GLN A 223 0.93 -7.31 1.13
C GLN A 223 2.22 -6.52 1.38
N VAL A 224 2.48 -5.56 0.50
CA VAL A 224 3.37 -4.43 0.77
C VAL A 224 2.55 -3.38 1.51
N ILE A 225 2.97 -3.02 2.70
CA ILE A 225 2.26 -2.07 3.56
C ILE A 225 3.18 -0.88 3.82
N VAL A 226 2.71 0.32 3.50
CA VAL A 226 3.41 1.57 3.81
C VAL A 226 2.50 2.47 4.63
N ARG A 227 3.08 3.09 5.66
CA ARG A 227 2.42 4.04 6.57
C ARG A 227 3.30 5.23 6.85
N LEU A 228 2.69 6.38 6.99
CA LEU A 228 3.34 7.58 7.49
C LEU A 228 2.77 7.92 8.87
N LEU A 229 3.66 8.17 9.83
CA LEU A 229 3.35 8.47 11.21
C LEU A 229 3.92 9.84 11.56
N SER A 230 3.26 10.60 12.43
CA SER A 230 3.73 11.89 12.91
C SER A 230 3.89 11.95 14.43
N GLU A 231 4.69 12.91 14.89
CA GLU A 231 4.84 13.23 16.33
C GLU A 231 3.56 13.85 16.91
N LYS A 232 2.72 14.47 16.06
CA LYS A 232 1.51 15.18 16.45
C LYS A 232 0.30 14.60 15.73
N GLU A 233 -0.83 14.61 16.41
CA GLU A 233 -2.11 14.34 15.78
C GLU A 233 -2.47 15.41 14.76
N VAL A 234 -3.19 15.01 13.72
CA VAL A 234 -3.79 15.92 12.73
C VAL A 234 -5.31 15.82 12.85
N ASP A 235 -5.99 16.92 12.60
CA ASP A 235 -7.45 17.06 12.71
C ASP A 235 -8.19 16.90 11.37
N TYR A 236 -7.53 16.30 10.39
CA TYR A 236 -8.09 16.07 9.06
C TYR A 236 -7.86 14.63 8.57
N GLU A 237 -8.76 14.16 7.74
CA GLU A 237 -8.64 12.92 6.96
C GLU A 237 -8.61 13.26 5.47
N ILE A 238 -7.71 12.65 4.71
CA ILE A 238 -7.62 12.85 3.26
C ILE A 238 -8.13 11.60 2.55
N LYS A 239 -9.14 11.80 1.70
CA LYS A 239 -9.67 10.77 0.82
C LYS A 239 -9.28 11.06 -0.62
N LEU A 240 -8.78 10.05 -1.31
CA LEU A 240 -8.47 10.16 -2.73
C LEU A 240 -9.72 9.78 -3.54
N ASP A 241 -10.11 10.68 -4.45
CA ASP A 241 -11.12 10.41 -5.47
C ASP A 241 -10.45 10.47 -6.84
N VAL A 242 -10.45 9.34 -7.55
CA VAL A 242 -9.84 9.23 -8.88
C VAL A 242 -10.93 9.20 -9.93
N GLN A 243 -10.98 10.24 -10.79
CA GLN A 243 -11.96 10.37 -11.85
C GLN A 243 -11.32 10.17 -13.23
N GLN A 244 -11.86 9.24 -14.01
CA GLN A 244 -11.44 9.06 -15.39
C GLN A 244 -12.08 10.14 -16.27
N LEU A 245 -11.26 11.07 -16.78
CA LEU A 245 -11.72 12.19 -17.59
C LEU A 245 -11.88 11.82 -19.07
N SER A 246 -11.03 10.92 -19.59
CA SER A 246 -11.09 10.49 -20.99
C SER A 246 -10.48 9.11 -21.18
N THR A 247 -10.78 8.47 -22.29
CA THR A 247 -10.12 7.25 -22.76
C THR A 247 -9.68 7.45 -24.20
N THR A 248 -8.41 7.24 -24.48
CA THR A 248 -7.89 7.22 -25.86
C THR A 248 -7.70 5.78 -26.29
N GLN A 249 -8.29 5.42 -27.44
CA GLN A 249 -8.07 4.09 -28.03
C GLN A 249 -6.62 3.98 -28.50
N PRO A 250 -5.94 2.85 -28.26
CA PRO A 250 -4.60 2.64 -28.79
C PRO A 250 -4.62 2.70 -30.32
N GLY A 251 -3.61 3.33 -30.89
CA GLY A 251 -3.45 3.38 -32.34
C GLY A 251 -3.23 1.97 -32.92
N THR A 252 -3.79 1.71 -34.09
CA THR A 252 -3.53 0.45 -34.80
C THR A 252 -2.14 0.50 -35.44
N VAL A 253 -1.25 -0.37 -34.99
CA VAL A 253 0.06 -0.58 -35.64
C VAL A 253 -0.10 -1.72 -36.66
N ASN A 254 -0.04 -1.40 -37.94
CA ASN A 254 0.04 -2.41 -38.97
C ASN A 254 1.47 -2.94 -39.01
N VAL A 255 1.67 -4.19 -38.63
CA VAL A 255 2.95 -4.89 -38.79
C VAL A 255 2.88 -5.60 -40.14
N ASP A 256 3.55 -5.05 -41.13
CA ASP A 256 3.80 -5.75 -42.40
C ASP A 256 4.69 -6.96 -42.15
N LYS A 257 4.24 -8.13 -42.61
CA LYS A 257 4.97 -9.39 -42.50
C LYS A 257 6.04 -9.52 -43.56
#